data_25044e7f8a99efd82d31969e3624770a
#
_entry.id   25044e7f8a99efd82d31969e3624770a
#
_cell.length_a   1.000
_cell.length_b   1.000
_cell.length_c   1.000
_cell.angle_alpha   90.00
_cell.angle_beta   90.00
_cell.angle_gamma   90.00
#
_symmetry.space_group_name_H-M   'P 1'
#
loop_
_entity.id
_entity.type
_entity.pdbx_description
1 polymer ?
#
loop_
_entity_poly.entity_id
_entity_poly.type
_entity_poly.pdbx_seq_one_letter_code
_entity_poly.pdbx_strand_id
1 'polypeptide(L)'
;MKIAIASDHAGFRYKELVKKHLASKQIEFEDFGTNNEKLCDYPDFIAPAARALQAQKVDRLIVLGGSGNGEAIVANRFRGVRCCLCLNAEMARLARMHNDSNAISVGQRLIGENQLLTIVDTWIDTKFEGGRH
;
A
#
# COMPACT_ATOMS: atom_id res chain seq x y z
N MET A 1 12.68 8.37 -2.88
CA MET A 1 11.35 7.75 -3.08
C MET A 1 10.42 8.23 -1.98
N LYS A 2 9.22 8.63 -2.35
CA LYS A 2 8.18 9.05 -1.41
C LYS A 2 6.96 8.16 -1.56
N ILE A 3 6.44 7.65 -0.46
CA ILE A 3 5.32 6.70 -0.44
C ILE A 3 4.10 7.36 0.20
N ALA A 4 2.96 7.35 -0.50
CA ALA A 4 1.68 7.69 0.11
C ALA A 4 1.18 6.48 0.89
N ILE A 5 0.59 6.72 2.06
CA ILE A 5 0.01 5.66 2.86
C ILE A 5 -1.39 6.07 3.32
N ALA A 6 -2.34 5.14 3.24
CA ALA A 6 -3.73 5.40 3.61
C ALA A 6 -4.39 4.12 4.11
N SER A 7 -5.40 4.27 4.95
CA SER A 7 -6.20 3.15 5.43
C SER A 7 -7.61 3.60 5.79
N ASP A 8 -8.51 2.65 5.92
CA ASP A 8 -9.75 2.87 6.66
C ASP A 8 -9.52 2.54 8.15
N HIS A 9 -10.61 2.54 8.92
CA HIS A 9 -10.54 2.23 10.36
C HIS A 9 -10.00 0.81 10.63
N ALA A 10 -10.30 -0.16 9.78
CA ALA A 10 -9.89 -1.55 9.96
C ALA A 10 -8.40 -1.76 9.69
N GLY A 11 -7.78 -0.91 8.88
CA GLY A 11 -6.35 -0.98 8.58
C GLY A 11 -5.50 0.02 9.34
N PHE A 12 -6.09 0.81 10.22
CA PHE A 12 -5.40 1.91 10.90
C PHE A 12 -4.17 1.46 11.69
N ARG A 13 -4.29 0.40 12.48
CA ARG A 13 -3.16 -0.08 13.30
C ARG A 13 -1.97 -0.49 12.43
N TYR A 14 -2.24 -1.20 11.34
CA TYR A 14 -1.18 -1.60 10.42
C TYR A 14 -0.59 -0.42 9.65
N LYS A 15 -1.41 0.60 9.35
CA LYS A 15 -0.89 1.83 8.76
C LYS A 15 0.14 2.48 9.69
N GLU A 16 -0.15 2.56 10.98
CA GLU A 16 0.77 3.14 11.95
C GLU A 16 2.05 2.31 12.11
N LEU A 17 1.96 0.97 12.05
CA LEU A 17 3.14 0.11 12.06
C LEU A 17 4.02 0.33 10.82
N VAL A 18 3.42 0.43 9.65
CA VAL A 18 4.15 0.68 8.41
C VAL A 18 4.83 2.05 8.46
N LYS A 19 4.16 3.08 8.96
CA LYS A 19 4.76 4.41 9.11
C LYS A 19 6.03 4.37 9.96
N LYS A 20 5.97 3.69 11.11
CA LYS A 20 7.16 3.53 11.98
C LYS A 20 8.27 2.79 11.26
N HIS A 21 7.92 1.74 10.52
CA HIS A 21 8.88 0.94 9.79
C HIS A 21 9.57 1.75 8.69
N LEU A 22 8.80 2.52 7.92
CA LEU A 22 9.36 3.39 6.88
C LEU A 22 10.27 4.46 7.49
N ALA A 23 9.85 5.07 8.60
CA ALA A 23 10.65 6.06 9.31
C ALA A 23 11.99 5.47 9.78
N SER A 24 11.98 4.23 10.30
CA SER A 24 13.20 3.55 10.76
C SER A 24 14.18 3.28 9.62
N LYS A 25 13.69 3.21 8.39
CA LYS A 25 14.49 3.02 7.17
C LYS A 25 14.78 4.32 6.45
N GLN A 26 14.39 5.45 7.02
CA GLN A 26 14.58 6.78 6.42
C GLN A 26 13.90 6.92 5.06
N ILE A 27 12.76 6.24 4.88
CA ILE A 27 11.93 6.36 3.68
C ILE A 27 10.86 7.40 3.92
N GLU A 28 10.80 8.41 3.06
CA GLU A 28 9.82 9.49 3.15
C GLU A 28 8.42 8.98 2.83
N PHE A 29 7.42 9.42 3.62
CA PHE A 29 6.03 9.06 3.36
C PHE A 29 5.10 10.22 3.68
N GLU A 30 3.89 10.15 3.12
CA GLU A 30 2.79 11.08 3.40
C GLU A 30 1.57 10.27 3.82
N ASP A 31 1.03 10.56 5.00
CA ASP A 31 -0.15 9.90 5.56
C ASP A 31 -1.43 10.61 5.13
N PHE A 32 -2.28 9.92 4.37
CA PHE A 32 -3.56 10.43 3.88
C PHE A 32 -4.74 10.07 4.79
N GLY A 33 -4.50 9.43 5.94
CA GLY A 33 -5.54 9.03 6.89
C GLY A 33 -5.97 7.56 6.64
N THR A 34 -6.90 7.05 7.42
CA THR A 34 -7.56 7.75 8.54
C THR A 34 -6.60 7.91 9.73
N ASN A 35 -7.04 8.68 10.75
CA ASN A 35 -6.17 9.03 11.88
C ASN A 35 -6.59 8.36 13.18
N ASN A 36 -7.58 7.46 13.16
CA ASN A 36 -8.07 6.73 14.33
C ASN A 36 -8.84 5.48 13.88
N GLU A 37 -9.35 4.72 14.85
CA GLU A 37 -10.08 3.47 14.59
C GLU A 37 -11.61 3.66 14.49
N LYS A 38 -12.10 4.89 14.44
CA LYS A 38 -13.53 5.16 14.29
C LYS A 38 -14.00 4.75 12.90
N LEU A 39 -15.20 4.16 12.84
CA LEU A 39 -15.80 3.72 11.59
C LEU A 39 -15.78 4.83 10.55
N CYS A 40 -15.29 4.52 9.37
CA CYS A 40 -15.22 5.45 8.24
C CYS A 40 -15.32 4.68 6.93
N ASP A 41 -15.56 5.42 5.84
CA ASP A 41 -15.66 4.84 4.51
C ASP A 41 -14.28 4.86 3.82
N TYR A 42 -13.79 3.68 3.43
CA TYR A 42 -12.44 3.56 2.87
C TYR A 42 -12.20 4.43 1.63
N PRO A 43 -13.18 4.64 0.70
CA PRO A 43 -12.88 5.47 -0.47
C PRO A 43 -12.48 6.90 -0.13
N ASP A 44 -12.95 7.44 1.01
CA ASP A 44 -12.66 8.81 1.42
C ASP A 44 -11.16 9.04 1.66
N PHE A 45 -10.43 8.00 2.03
CA PHE A 45 -8.99 8.07 2.32
C PHE A 45 -8.13 7.49 1.21
N ILE A 46 -8.60 6.40 0.58
CA ILE A 46 -7.85 5.72 -0.45
C ILE A 46 -7.82 6.53 -1.76
N ALA A 47 -8.94 7.15 -2.12
CA ALA A 47 -9.02 7.92 -3.37
C ALA A 47 -8.05 9.11 -3.40
N PRO A 48 -7.96 9.95 -2.35
CA PRO A 48 -6.96 11.04 -2.35
C PRO A 48 -5.52 10.54 -2.47
N ALA A 49 -5.19 9.44 -1.81
CA ALA A 49 -3.84 8.86 -1.88
C ALA A 49 -3.54 8.32 -3.29
N ALA A 50 -4.51 7.62 -3.89
CA ALA A 50 -4.37 7.13 -5.27
C ALA A 50 -4.26 8.28 -6.26
N ARG A 51 -4.98 9.37 -6.02
CA ARG A 51 -4.91 10.56 -6.86
C ARG A 51 -3.52 11.20 -6.80
N ALA A 52 -2.89 11.21 -5.62
CA ALA A 52 -1.52 11.71 -5.46
C ALA A 52 -0.52 10.88 -6.27
N LEU A 53 -0.69 9.55 -6.29
CA LEU A 53 0.16 8.68 -7.10
C LEU A 53 -0.10 8.92 -8.60
N GLN A 54 -1.34 9.02 -9.01
CA GLN A 54 -1.71 9.32 -10.39
C GLN A 54 -1.08 10.63 -10.87
N ALA A 55 -1.08 11.66 -10.01
CA ALA A 55 -0.49 12.97 -10.31
C ALA A 55 1.04 13.00 -10.15
N GLN A 56 1.65 11.87 -9.82
CA GLN A 56 3.10 11.75 -9.62
C GLN A 56 3.65 12.66 -8.52
N LYS A 57 2.82 12.98 -7.54
CA LYS A 57 3.25 13.71 -6.34
C LYS A 57 3.94 12.78 -5.34
N VAL A 58 3.70 11.49 -5.46
CA VAL A 58 4.39 10.42 -4.74
C VAL A 58 4.80 9.35 -5.75
N ASP A 59 5.74 8.49 -5.35
CA ASP A 59 6.27 7.45 -6.25
C ASP A 59 5.56 6.13 -6.10
N ARG A 60 5.02 5.85 -4.91
CA ARG A 60 4.34 4.59 -4.58
C ARG A 60 3.22 4.82 -3.57
N LEU A 61 2.38 3.81 -3.40
CA LEU A 61 1.22 3.86 -2.51
C LEU A 61 1.10 2.56 -1.74
N ILE A 62 0.85 2.66 -0.43
CA ILE A 62 0.49 1.51 0.41
C ILE A 62 -0.89 1.79 1.00
N VAL A 63 -1.85 0.91 0.75
CA VAL A 63 -3.18 1.02 1.31
C VAL A 63 -3.49 -0.19 2.20
N LEU A 64 -4.22 0.06 3.28
CA LEU A 64 -4.51 -0.95 4.29
C LEU A 64 -5.99 -0.90 4.67
N GLY A 65 -6.59 -2.08 4.80
CA GLY A 65 -7.97 -2.22 5.22
C GLY A 65 -8.14 -3.49 6.03
N GLY A 66 -9.36 -3.96 6.19
CA GLY A 66 -9.65 -5.23 6.85
C GLY A 66 -9.20 -6.42 6.02
N SER A 67 -9.66 -6.51 4.77
CA SER A 67 -9.23 -7.51 3.79
C SER A 67 -8.26 -6.94 2.76
N GLY A 68 -8.32 -5.65 2.52
CA GLY A 68 -7.57 -4.99 1.47
C GLY A 68 -8.25 -5.00 0.12
N ASN A 69 -9.36 -5.72 -0.04
CA ASN A 69 -10.04 -5.84 -1.34
C ASN A 69 -10.61 -4.52 -1.82
N GLY A 70 -11.38 -3.83 -0.97
CA GLY A 70 -11.99 -2.56 -1.32
C GLY A 70 -10.96 -1.48 -1.63
N GLU A 71 -9.91 -1.44 -0.84
CA GLU A 71 -8.80 -0.52 -1.03
C GLU A 71 -8.11 -0.73 -2.37
N ALA A 72 -7.86 -1.99 -2.75
CA ALA A 72 -7.28 -2.31 -4.05
C ALA A 72 -8.20 -1.90 -5.20
N ILE A 73 -9.51 -2.14 -5.06
CA ILE A 73 -10.49 -1.78 -6.08
C ILE A 73 -10.48 -0.26 -6.30
N VAL A 74 -10.55 0.52 -5.22
CA VAL A 74 -10.55 1.99 -5.32
C VAL A 74 -9.25 2.48 -5.94
N ALA A 75 -8.10 2.00 -5.44
CA ALA A 75 -6.79 2.44 -5.95
C ALA A 75 -6.65 2.19 -7.45
N ASN A 76 -7.09 1.02 -7.92
CA ASN A 76 -6.97 0.65 -9.34
C ASN A 76 -7.95 1.39 -10.27
N ARG A 77 -8.87 2.18 -9.73
CA ARG A 77 -9.74 3.03 -10.54
C ARG A 77 -9.01 4.25 -11.11
N PHE A 78 -7.84 4.54 -10.61
CA PHE A 78 -7.05 5.71 -11.04
C PHE A 78 -6.04 5.27 -12.10
N ARG A 79 -6.04 5.98 -13.25
CA ARG A 79 -5.13 5.67 -14.34
C ARG A 79 -3.68 5.77 -13.87
N GLY A 80 -2.88 4.77 -14.22
CA GLY A 80 -1.47 4.73 -13.82
C GLY A 80 -1.22 4.08 -12.46
N VAL A 81 -2.26 3.81 -11.67
CA VAL A 81 -2.12 3.07 -10.41
C VAL A 81 -2.23 1.58 -10.70
N ARG A 82 -1.22 0.84 -10.26
CA ARG A 82 -1.12 -0.62 -10.41
C ARG A 82 -1.02 -1.22 -9.02
N CYS A 83 -2.18 -1.42 -8.39
CA CYS A 83 -2.28 -1.89 -7.01
C CYS A 83 -2.49 -3.39 -6.96
N CYS A 84 -1.62 -4.09 -6.24
CA CYS A 84 -1.72 -5.53 -6.04
C CYS A 84 -2.09 -5.83 -4.59
N LEU A 85 -3.07 -6.71 -4.39
CA LEU A 85 -3.39 -7.25 -3.08
C LEU A 85 -2.32 -8.28 -2.70
N CYS A 86 -1.67 -8.11 -1.56
CA CYS A 86 -0.59 -8.98 -1.14
C CYS A 86 -0.91 -9.65 0.20
N LEU A 87 -0.87 -10.98 0.24
CA LEU A 87 -1.07 -11.79 1.43
C LEU A 87 0.25 -12.34 1.98
N ASN A 88 1.32 -12.29 1.20
CA ASN A 88 2.63 -12.79 1.60
C ASN A 88 3.74 -12.13 0.79
N ALA A 89 4.98 -12.39 1.18
CA ALA A 89 6.14 -11.79 0.52
C ALA A 89 6.27 -12.23 -0.95
N GLU A 90 5.90 -13.46 -1.27
CA GLU A 90 5.98 -13.94 -2.65
C GLU A 90 5.04 -13.16 -3.57
N MET A 91 3.82 -12.87 -3.11
CA MET A 91 2.89 -12.03 -3.88
C MET A 91 3.45 -10.63 -4.09
N ALA A 92 4.09 -10.06 -3.06
CA ALA A 92 4.72 -8.74 -3.17
C ALA A 92 5.88 -8.75 -4.17
N ARG A 93 6.70 -9.80 -4.15
CA ARG A 93 7.81 -9.96 -5.08
C ARG A 93 7.30 -10.04 -6.53
N LEU A 94 6.31 -10.88 -6.77
CA LEU A 94 5.73 -11.05 -8.11
C LEU A 94 5.00 -9.78 -8.58
N ALA A 95 4.36 -9.06 -7.66
CA ALA A 95 3.72 -7.79 -7.99
C ALA A 95 4.73 -6.80 -8.57
N ARG A 96 5.94 -6.76 -8.03
CA ARG A 96 7.01 -5.92 -8.57
C ARG A 96 7.61 -6.49 -9.84
N MET A 97 8.05 -7.76 -9.78
CA MET A 97 8.80 -8.36 -10.89
C MET A 97 7.99 -8.43 -12.17
N HIS A 98 6.75 -8.84 -12.08
CA HIS A 98 5.92 -9.14 -13.26
C HIS A 98 4.94 -8.01 -13.61
N ASN A 99 4.46 -7.26 -12.64
CA ASN A 99 3.40 -6.29 -12.86
C ASN A 99 3.82 -4.84 -12.68
N ASP A 100 5.09 -4.61 -12.32
CA ASP A 100 5.60 -3.26 -12.04
C ASP A 100 4.64 -2.48 -11.14
N SER A 101 4.15 -3.13 -10.07
CA SER A 101 3.18 -2.51 -9.19
C SER A 101 3.79 -1.29 -8.51
N ASN A 102 3.07 -0.19 -8.52
CA ASN A 102 3.43 1.02 -7.79
C ASN A 102 2.56 1.22 -6.55
N ALA A 103 1.66 0.28 -6.30
CA ALA A 103 0.80 0.28 -5.12
C ALA A 103 0.58 -1.15 -4.63
N ILE A 104 0.46 -1.32 -3.32
CA ILE A 104 0.02 -2.58 -2.71
C ILE A 104 -1.10 -2.33 -1.72
N SER A 105 -1.96 -3.33 -1.57
CA SER A 105 -3.04 -3.35 -0.58
C SER A 105 -2.84 -4.53 0.35
N VAL A 106 -3.00 -4.30 1.65
CA VAL A 106 -2.81 -5.33 2.66
C VAL A 106 -3.99 -5.33 3.63
N GLY A 107 -4.45 -6.52 4.01
CA GLY A 107 -5.56 -6.69 4.94
C GLY A 107 -5.11 -6.98 6.35
N GLN A 108 -5.41 -6.08 7.28
CA GLN A 108 -5.01 -6.22 8.69
C GLN A 108 -5.59 -7.48 9.34
N ARG A 109 -6.77 -7.92 8.90
CA ARG A 109 -7.44 -9.11 9.46
C ARG A 109 -6.90 -10.42 8.91
N LEU A 110 -6.06 -10.38 7.87
CA LEU A 110 -5.64 -11.57 7.13
C LEU A 110 -4.20 -11.99 7.39
N ILE A 111 -3.36 -11.09 7.89
CA ILE A 111 -1.93 -11.38 8.08
C ILE A 111 -1.44 -10.85 9.44
N GLY A 112 -0.33 -11.44 9.92
CA GLY A 112 0.33 -10.97 11.14
C GLY A 112 1.26 -9.78 10.89
N GLU A 113 1.70 -9.15 11.97
CA GLU A 113 2.56 -7.96 11.92
C GLU A 113 3.89 -8.25 11.22
N ASN A 114 4.52 -9.38 11.52
CA ASN A 114 5.80 -9.73 10.90
C ASN A 114 5.65 -9.95 9.41
N GLN A 115 4.55 -10.58 8.97
CA GLN A 115 4.25 -10.74 7.55
C GLN A 115 4.05 -9.40 6.87
N LEU A 116 3.35 -8.46 7.52
CA LEU A 116 3.14 -7.11 7.00
C LEU A 116 4.48 -6.45 6.67
N LEU A 117 5.42 -6.45 7.61
CA LEU A 117 6.70 -5.79 7.41
C LEU A 117 7.54 -6.48 6.34
N THR A 118 7.49 -7.82 6.29
CA THR A 118 8.18 -8.57 5.24
C THR A 118 7.60 -8.28 3.85
N ILE A 119 6.27 -8.17 3.75
CA ILE A 119 5.61 -7.78 2.49
C ILE A 119 6.10 -6.41 2.04
N VAL A 120 6.10 -5.43 2.93
CA VAL A 120 6.51 -4.06 2.61
C VAL A 120 7.96 -4.02 2.15
N ASP A 121 8.86 -4.67 2.90
CA ASP A 121 10.29 -4.70 2.56
C ASP A 121 10.54 -5.36 1.21
N THR A 122 9.92 -6.53 0.99
CA THR A 122 10.07 -7.26 -0.27
C THR A 122 9.59 -6.42 -1.44
N TRP A 123 8.44 -5.75 -1.29
CA TRP A 123 7.89 -4.92 -2.35
C TRP A 123 8.77 -3.69 -2.63
N ILE A 124 9.31 -3.04 -1.61
CA ILE A 124 10.19 -1.88 -1.79
C ILE A 124 11.49 -2.30 -2.48
N ASP A 125 12.06 -3.43 -2.10
CA ASP A 125 13.40 -3.85 -2.51
C ASP A 125 13.43 -4.60 -3.85
N THR A 126 12.28 -5.05 -4.37
CA THR A 126 12.22 -5.82 -5.61
C THR A 126 12.07 -4.90 -6.82
N LYS A 127 12.89 -5.13 -7.84
CA LYS A 127 12.86 -4.38 -9.09
C LYS A 127 11.93 -5.03 -10.10
N PHE A 128 11.40 -4.21 -11.02
CA PHE A 128 10.66 -4.72 -12.16
C PHE A 128 11.63 -5.48 -13.09
N GLU A 129 11.24 -6.67 -13.48
CA GLU A 129 12.05 -7.54 -14.34
C GLU A 129 12.08 -7.06 -15.78
N GLY A 130 10.99 -6.45 -16.24
CA GLY A 130 10.90 -6.01 -17.63
C GLY A 130 10.71 -7.17 -18.62
N GLY A 131 11.34 -7.07 -19.77
CA GLY A 131 11.23 -8.11 -20.80
C GLY A 131 9.79 -8.26 -21.28
N ARG A 132 9.28 -9.51 -21.27
CA ARG A 132 7.92 -9.82 -21.73
C ARG A 132 6.82 -9.28 -20.82
N HIS A 133 7.17 -8.86 -19.63
CA HIS A 133 6.19 -8.35 -18.67
C HIS A 133 5.89 -6.89 -18.93
#